data_730775292c8a7c7df3a7fe33f458b98f
#
_entry.id   730775292c8a7c7df3a7fe33f458b98f
#
_cell.length_a   1.000
_cell.length_b   1.000
_cell.length_c   1.000
_cell.angle_alpha   90.00
_cell.angle_beta   90.00
_cell.angle_gamma   90.00
#
_symmetry.space_group_name_H-M   'P 1'
#
loop_
_entity.id
_entity.type
_entity.pdbx_description
1 polymer ?
#
loop_
_entity_poly.entity_id
_entity_poly.type
_entity_poly.pdbx_seq_one_letter_code
_entity_poly.pdbx_strand_id
1 'polypeptide(L)'
;MKELAQFRICFPGQWVKDVVIPATNKEINGDPLTLSEFYIYLGCHFFMACFEGISDQRLWWSSKPVSMRDGASFRLNEFISLRRYNDITSAIRYTDKPPPDFVDRFHDVRQMIDAFNQHYAEEYIPSWLNCLDESMNSWLDKFCPGFMSFPRKPHPLGNEYHSIADGDDGKPVMWRIKLQEGKDRPKDATGKWAFPSKFEGTNAASGRKFSKTATLMCEMTEPIHGTGKIVSMDSGFCVTAGILHLHELGVYGQALIKKRKYWPKDVPGDQIDRYFDGKEL
;
A
#
# COMPACT_ATOMS: atom_id res chain seq x y z
N MET A 1 24.87 3.73 9.28
CA MET A 1 23.99 4.22 10.38
C MET A 1 22.78 5.03 9.88
N LYS A 2 22.92 5.83 8.80
CA LYS A 2 21.79 6.59 8.21
C LYS A 2 20.67 5.67 7.69
N GLU A 3 21.01 4.60 6.99
CA GLU A 3 20.05 3.68 6.36
C GLU A 3 19.20 2.95 7.41
N LEU A 4 19.81 2.50 8.50
CA LEU A 4 19.07 1.85 9.59
C LEU A 4 18.13 2.83 10.32
N ALA A 5 18.54 4.09 10.46
CA ALA A 5 17.68 5.12 11.03
C ALA A 5 16.48 5.41 10.11
N GLN A 6 16.71 5.52 8.79
CA GLN A 6 15.63 5.66 7.80
C GLN A 6 14.69 4.45 7.81
N PHE A 7 15.22 3.24 7.84
CA PHE A 7 14.39 2.04 7.95
C PHE A 7 13.50 2.06 9.19
N ARG A 8 14.03 2.48 10.36
CA ARG A 8 13.26 2.58 11.60
C ARG A 8 12.14 3.62 11.54
N ILE A 9 12.35 4.72 10.83
CA ILE A 9 11.30 5.71 10.59
C ILE A 9 10.20 5.14 9.70
N CYS A 10 10.55 4.32 8.71
CA CYS A 10 9.60 3.75 7.76
C CYS A 10 8.92 2.45 8.23
N PHE A 11 9.40 1.83 9.31
CA PHE A 11 8.95 0.49 9.69
C PHE A 11 8.32 0.45 11.09
N PRO A 12 7.08 -0.05 11.23
CA PRO A 12 6.34 -0.05 12.50
C PRO A 12 6.89 -1.08 13.50
N GLY A 13 8.14 -0.87 13.95
CA GLY A 13 8.86 -1.80 14.81
C GLY A 13 8.20 -2.07 16.16
N GLN A 14 7.48 -1.10 16.72
CA GLN A 14 6.74 -1.29 17.96
C GLN A 14 5.58 -2.28 17.77
N TRP A 15 4.82 -2.14 16.68
CA TRP A 15 3.77 -3.11 16.35
C TRP A 15 4.33 -4.53 16.14
N VAL A 16 5.49 -4.67 15.51
CA VAL A 16 6.14 -5.99 15.38
C VAL A 16 6.42 -6.60 16.75
N LYS A 17 6.95 -5.81 17.69
CA LYS A 17 7.28 -6.25 19.04
C LYS A 17 6.04 -6.62 19.84
N ASP A 18 4.97 -5.84 19.74
CA ASP A 18 3.80 -5.95 20.60
C ASP A 18 2.73 -6.91 20.04
N VAL A 19 2.71 -7.11 18.71
CA VAL A 19 1.68 -7.91 18.03
C VAL A 19 2.29 -9.09 17.27
N VAL A 20 3.17 -8.83 16.30
CA VAL A 20 3.64 -9.88 15.38
C VAL A 20 4.39 -10.98 16.11
N ILE A 21 5.37 -10.61 16.94
CA ILE A 21 6.19 -11.60 17.68
C ILE A 21 5.34 -12.41 18.65
N PRO A 22 4.53 -11.82 19.54
CA PRO A 22 3.69 -12.58 20.43
C PRO A 22 2.66 -13.48 19.72
N ALA A 23 2.05 -13.00 18.63
CA ALA A 23 1.11 -13.79 17.87
C ALA A 23 1.78 -14.97 17.16
N THR A 24 2.95 -14.73 16.54
CA THR A 24 3.75 -15.77 15.89
C THR A 24 4.23 -16.82 16.91
N ASN A 25 4.62 -16.41 18.12
CA ASN A 25 5.11 -17.32 19.15
C ASN A 25 4.03 -18.26 19.74
N LYS A 26 2.77 -18.01 19.46
CA LYS A 26 1.68 -18.96 19.77
C LYS A 26 1.60 -20.11 18.76
N GLU A 27 2.12 -19.91 17.56
CA GLU A 27 2.01 -20.84 16.43
C GLU A 27 3.35 -21.56 16.12
N ILE A 28 4.48 -20.94 16.49
CA ILE A 28 5.79 -21.47 16.12
C ILE A 28 6.16 -22.68 16.97
N ASN A 29 6.64 -23.74 16.32
CA ASN A 29 7.15 -24.90 17.02
C ASN A 29 8.64 -24.72 17.32
N GLY A 30 9.05 -24.97 18.55
CA GLY A 30 10.44 -24.85 19.00
C GLY A 30 10.75 -23.51 19.67
N ASP A 31 11.94 -22.95 19.39
CA ASP A 31 12.39 -21.72 20.04
C ASP A 31 11.53 -20.52 19.67
N PRO A 32 11.13 -19.68 20.64
CA PRO A 32 10.38 -18.48 20.37
C PRO A 32 11.11 -17.52 19.41
N LEU A 33 10.38 -16.90 18.51
CA LEU A 33 10.88 -15.84 17.63
C LEU A 33 11.26 -14.61 18.47
N THR A 34 12.46 -14.11 18.28
CA THR A 34 12.92 -12.85 18.88
C THR A 34 12.82 -11.70 17.90
N LEU A 35 12.85 -10.45 18.41
CA LEU A 35 12.86 -9.26 17.54
C LEU A 35 14.08 -9.22 16.61
N SER A 36 15.23 -9.61 17.11
CA SER A 36 16.47 -9.67 16.30
C SER A 36 16.34 -10.70 15.17
N GLU A 37 15.80 -11.86 15.47
CA GLU A 37 15.61 -12.92 14.49
C GLU A 37 14.52 -12.53 13.45
N PHE A 38 13.46 -11.84 13.89
CA PHE A 38 12.47 -11.29 12.96
C PHE A 38 13.11 -10.31 11.96
N TYR A 39 14.02 -9.44 12.39
CA TYR A 39 14.71 -8.54 11.46
C TYR A 39 15.66 -9.28 10.52
N ILE A 40 16.30 -10.36 10.97
CA ILE A 40 17.09 -11.23 10.08
C ILE A 40 16.18 -11.88 9.04
N TYR A 41 15.04 -12.42 9.46
CA TYR A 41 14.04 -13.03 8.60
C TYR A 41 13.52 -12.01 7.54
N LEU A 42 13.15 -10.82 7.97
CA LEU A 42 12.72 -9.73 7.09
C LEU A 42 13.84 -9.29 6.12
N GLY A 43 15.08 -9.20 6.61
CA GLY A 43 16.25 -8.90 5.79
C GLY A 43 16.49 -9.93 4.69
N CYS A 44 16.25 -11.23 4.99
CA CYS A 44 16.29 -12.28 3.98
C CYS A 44 15.24 -12.07 2.88
N HIS A 45 14.01 -11.68 3.24
CA HIS A 45 12.97 -11.35 2.26
C HIS A 45 13.35 -10.18 1.37
N PHE A 46 13.80 -9.08 1.96
CA PHE A 46 14.23 -7.91 1.18
C PHE A 46 15.41 -8.24 0.27
N PHE A 47 16.35 -9.02 0.78
CA PHE A 47 17.49 -9.44 -0.02
C PHE A 47 17.06 -10.26 -1.23
N MET A 48 16.22 -11.28 -1.04
CA MET A 48 15.70 -12.10 -2.13
C MET A 48 14.89 -11.28 -3.13
N ALA A 49 14.14 -10.28 -2.67
CA ALA A 49 13.35 -9.41 -3.54
C ALA A 49 14.19 -8.46 -4.42
N CYS A 50 15.43 -8.18 -4.04
CA CYS A 50 16.34 -7.35 -4.83
C CYS A 50 16.96 -8.09 -6.03
N PHE A 51 16.83 -9.41 -6.12
CA PHE A 51 17.48 -10.21 -7.16
C PHE A 51 16.45 -11.01 -7.95
N GLU A 52 16.32 -10.66 -9.22
CA GLU A 52 15.48 -11.39 -10.16
C GLU A 52 16.17 -12.66 -10.69
N GLY A 53 15.39 -13.67 -11.03
CA GLY A 53 15.86 -14.86 -11.75
C GLY A 53 16.26 -16.05 -10.88
N ILE A 54 16.19 -15.95 -9.55
CA ILE A 54 16.41 -17.10 -8.65
C ILE A 54 15.04 -17.55 -8.13
N SER A 55 14.42 -18.50 -8.80
CA SER A 55 13.09 -19.02 -8.45
C SER A 55 13.11 -20.12 -7.37
N ASP A 56 14.20 -20.87 -7.27
CA ASP A 56 14.32 -21.89 -6.23
C ASP A 56 14.90 -21.31 -4.96
N GLN A 57 14.05 -21.18 -3.94
CA GLN A 57 14.42 -20.66 -2.62
C GLN A 57 15.64 -21.39 -2.02
N ARG A 58 15.80 -22.69 -2.26
CA ARG A 58 16.91 -23.51 -1.71
C ARG A 58 18.28 -23.03 -2.18
N LEU A 59 18.36 -22.40 -3.35
CA LEU A 59 19.62 -21.87 -3.87
C LEU A 59 20.21 -20.78 -2.99
N TRP A 60 19.39 -19.99 -2.30
CA TRP A 60 19.83 -18.96 -1.37
C TRP A 60 20.50 -19.50 -0.12
N TRP A 61 20.20 -20.77 0.25
CA TRP A 61 20.81 -21.49 1.38
C TRP A 61 21.81 -22.56 0.94
N SER A 62 22.13 -22.64 -0.34
CA SER A 62 23.08 -23.61 -0.85
C SER A 62 24.47 -23.42 -0.23
N SER A 63 25.20 -24.52 -0.07
CA SER A 63 26.61 -24.49 0.31
C SER A 63 27.49 -23.84 -0.79
N LYS A 64 27.02 -23.81 -2.03
CA LYS A 64 27.64 -23.07 -3.13
C LYS A 64 27.15 -21.63 -3.09
N PRO A 65 28.04 -20.63 -3.15
CA PRO A 65 27.63 -19.25 -3.23
C PRO A 65 26.72 -19.01 -4.44
N VAL A 66 25.65 -18.23 -4.24
CA VAL A 66 24.85 -17.73 -5.35
C VAL A 66 25.69 -16.64 -6.05
N SER A 67 26.04 -16.86 -7.32
CA SER A 67 26.74 -15.85 -8.12
C SER A 67 25.75 -14.76 -8.49
N MET A 68 26.00 -13.54 -8.06
CA MET A 68 25.22 -12.37 -8.40
C MET A 68 25.76 -11.66 -9.65
N ARG A 69 24.95 -10.80 -10.28
CA ARG A 69 25.35 -10.01 -11.45
C ARG A 69 26.66 -9.23 -11.26
N ASP A 70 26.95 -8.82 -10.03
CA ASP A 70 28.15 -8.04 -9.68
C ASP A 70 29.32 -8.93 -9.22
N GLY A 71 29.22 -10.24 -9.41
CA GLY A 71 30.28 -11.19 -9.03
C GLY A 71 30.35 -11.47 -7.52
N ALA A 72 29.51 -10.88 -6.71
CA ALA A 72 29.44 -11.15 -5.28
C ALA A 72 28.76 -12.48 -5.01
N SER A 73 29.29 -13.22 -4.05
CA SER A 73 28.68 -14.45 -3.55
C SER A 73 28.00 -14.15 -2.21
N PHE A 74 26.74 -14.59 -2.06
CA PHE A 74 25.99 -14.39 -0.84
C PHE A 74 25.25 -15.67 -0.44
N ARG A 75 25.21 -15.96 0.87
CA ARG A 75 24.55 -17.14 1.41
C ARG A 75 23.73 -16.76 2.62
N LEU A 76 22.42 -17.01 2.57
CA LEU A 76 21.52 -16.71 3.68
C LEU A 76 21.72 -17.64 4.88
N ASN A 77 22.31 -18.82 4.67
CA ASN A 77 22.63 -19.75 5.77
C ASN A 77 23.65 -19.21 6.78
N GLU A 78 24.34 -18.12 6.49
CA GLU A 78 25.22 -17.41 7.44
C GLU A 78 24.42 -16.62 8.48
N PHE A 79 23.16 -16.33 8.22
CA PHE A 79 22.29 -15.51 9.08
C PHE A 79 21.19 -16.33 9.75
N ILE A 80 20.58 -17.25 8.98
CA ILE A 80 19.49 -18.09 9.46
C ILE A 80 19.49 -19.40 8.67
N SER A 81 19.19 -20.54 9.31
CA SER A 81 19.03 -21.80 8.58
C SER A 81 17.76 -21.82 7.75
N LEU A 82 17.74 -22.52 6.60
CA LEU A 82 16.54 -22.68 5.77
C LEU A 82 15.37 -23.27 6.56
N ARG A 83 15.65 -24.26 7.43
CA ARG A 83 14.64 -24.86 8.29
C ARG A 83 13.98 -23.80 9.16
N ARG A 84 14.78 -23.03 9.90
CA ARG A 84 14.26 -21.99 10.79
C ARG A 84 13.52 -20.88 10.04
N TYR A 85 14.02 -20.47 8.88
CA TYR A 85 13.33 -19.53 8.00
C TYR A 85 11.94 -20.06 7.60
N ASN A 86 11.82 -21.34 7.22
CA ASN A 86 10.56 -21.96 6.86
C ASN A 86 9.63 -22.13 8.07
N ASP A 87 10.16 -22.45 9.25
CA ASP A 87 9.39 -22.53 10.49
C ASP A 87 8.74 -21.17 10.81
N ILE A 88 9.50 -20.07 10.69
CA ILE A 88 8.97 -18.71 10.86
C ILE A 88 7.93 -18.40 9.76
N THR A 89 8.24 -18.69 8.51
CA THR A 89 7.31 -18.42 7.37
C THR A 89 5.96 -19.11 7.56
N SER A 90 5.96 -20.31 8.11
CA SER A 90 4.73 -21.09 8.35
C SER A 90 3.94 -20.58 9.56
N ALA A 91 4.63 -20.06 10.56
CA ALA A 91 4.06 -19.63 11.83
C ALA A 91 3.68 -18.15 11.87
N ILE A 92 4.22 -17.32 10.97
CA ILE A 92 4.12 -15.86 11.08
C ILE A 92 2.66 -15.39 11.06
N ARG A 93 2.35 -14.47 11.98
CA ARG A 93 1.03 -13.82 12.11
C ARG A 93 1.20 -12.32 12.20
N TYR A 94 0.42 -11.62 11.38
CA TYR A 94 0.42 -10.16 11.33
C TYR A 94 -0.76 -9.53 12.09
N THR A 95 -1.49 -10.35 12.85
CA THR A 95 -2.58 -9.91 13.70
C THR A 95 -2.66 -10.80 14.96
N ASP A 96 -3.01 -10.20 16.08
CA ASP A 96 -3.37 -10.87 17.32
C ASP A 96 -4.89 -10.92 17.56
N LYS A 97 -5.65 -10.29 16.65
CA LYS A 97 -7.12 -10.22 16.72
C LYS A 97 -7.74 -11.56 16.33
N PRO A 98 -8.78 -12.01 17.02
CA PRO A 98 -9.55 -13.16 16.59
C PRO A 98 -10.26 -12.85 15.24
N PRO A 99 -10.52 -13.86 14.40
CA PRO A 99 -11.34 -13.68 13.23
C PRO A 99 -12.71 -13.10 13.61
N PRO A 100 -13.27 -12.18 12.79
CA PRO A 100 -14.61 -11.65 13.01
C PRO A 100 -15.68 -12.75 12.78
N ASP A 101 -16.93 -12.46 13.16
CA ASP A 101 -18.08 -13.33 12.95
C ASP A 101 -18.61 -13.33 11.51
N PHE A 102 -17.94 -12.63 10.61
CA PHE A 102 -18.19 -12.58 9.18
C PHE A 102 -16.95 -12.96 8.36
N VAL A 103 -17.13 -13.28 7.08
CA VAL A 103 -16.01 -13.65 6.20
C VAL A 103 -15.20 -12.40 5.85
N ASP A 104 -13.98 -12.33 6.34
CA ASP A 104 -12.99 -11.33 5.98
C ASP A 104 -11.72 -11.99 5.45
N ARG A 105 -11.55 -11.98 4.14
CA ARG A 105 -10.38 -12.59 3.47
C ARG A 105 -9.09 -11.82 3.68
N PHE A 106 -9.16 -10.59 4.19
CA PHE A 106 -8.00 -9.72 4.46
C PHE A 106 -7.68 -9.64 5.96
N HIS A 107 -8.39 -10.40 6.80
CA HIS A 107 -8.24 -10.35 8.25
C HIS A 107 -6.78 -10.37 8.71
N ASP A 108 -5.98 -11.30 8.16
CA ASP A 108 -4.60 -11.51 8.59
C ASP A 108 -3.65 -10.34 8.26
N VAL A 109 -4.02 -9.47 7.33
CA VAL A 109 -3.18 -8.33 6.91
C VAL A 109 -3.74 -6.95 7.30
N ARG A 110 -4.98 -6.86 7.78
CA ARG A 110 -5.58 -5.55 8.13
C ARG A 110 -4.80 -4.81 9.18
N GLN A 111 -4.48 -5.48 10.27
CA GLN A 111 -3.75 -4.85 11.37
C GLN A 111 -2.34 -4.40 10.95
N MET A 112 -1.72 -5.11 10.02
CA MET A 112 -0.44 -4.70 9.41
C MET A 112 -0.60 -3.39 8.61
N ILE A 113 -1.64 -3.28 7.79
CA ILE A 113 -1.92 -2.06 7.01
C ILE A 113 -2.23 -0.88 7.93
N ASP A 114 -3.04 -1.10 8.96
CA ASP A 114 -3.37 -0.07 9.95
C ASP A 114 -2.12 0.40 10.70
N ALA A 115 -1.28 -0.54 11.16
CA ALA A 115 -0.04 -0.23 11.86
C ALA A 115 0.95 0.55 10.97
N PHE A 116 1.08 0.18 9.69
CA PHE A 116 1.88 0.91 8.74
C PHE A 116 1.36 2.35 8.57
N ASN A 117 0.09 2.51 8.30
CA ASN A 117 -0.53 3.83 8.08
C ASN A 117 -0.46 4.72 9.33
N GLN A 118 -0.66 4.14 10.52
CA GLN A 118 -0.56 4.87 11.78
C GLN A 118 0.87 5.30 12.05
N HIS A 119 1.83 4.38 11.89
CA HIS A 119 3.25 4.68 12.11
C HIS A 119 3.73 5.82 11.22
N TYR A 120 3.38 5.80 9.93
CA TYR A 120 3.74 6.89 9.02
C TYR A 120 3.04 8.20 9.36
N ALA A 121 1.79 8.17 9.80
CA ALA A 121 1.09 9.38 10.22
C ALA A 121 1.73 10.04 11.46
N GLU A 122 2.38 9.26 12.31
CA GLU A 122 3.05 9.73 13.52
C GLU A 122 4.51 10.18 13.27
N GLU A 123 5.24 9.46 12.43
CA GLU A 123 6.69 9.61 12.28
C GLU A 123 7.11 10.36 11.00
N TYR A 124 6.22 10.51 10.03
CA TYR A 124 6.55 11.09 8.74
C TYR A 124 5.69 12.30 8.40
N ILE A 125 6.32 13.40 8.07
CA ILE A 125 5.65 14.60 7.57
C ILE A 125 5.91 14.69 6.06
N PRO A 126 4.94 14.37 5.21
CA PRO A 126 5.11 14.47 3.76
C PRO A 126 5.32 15.92 3.34
N SER A 127 6.00 16.14 2.21
CA SER A 127 6.24 17.45 1.63
C SER A 127 4.95 18.08 1.11
N TRP A 128 5.06 19.22 0.45
CA TRP A 128 3.92 19.96 -0.10
C TRP A 128 3.26 19.27 -1.31
N LEU A 129 3.98 18.39 -2.03
CA LEU A 129 3.50 17.69 -3.21
C LEU A 129 3.45 16.19 -2.98
N ASN A 130 2.27 15.61 -3.16
CA ASN A 130 2.03 14.18 -3.01
C ASN A 130 1.37 13.61 -4.26
N CYS A 131 1.49 12.30 -4.46
CA CYS A 131 0.86 11.58 -5.57
C CYS A 131 -0.02 10.45 -5.02
N LEU A 132 -1.28 10.39 -5.43
CA LEU A 132 -2.20 9.29 -5.16
C LEU A 132 -2.40 8.48 -6.44
N ASP A 133 -2.07 7.18 -6.37
CA ASP A 133 -2.16 6.26 -7.51
C ASP A 133 -2.44 4.82 -7.05
N GLU A 134 -2.66 3.92 -8.03
CA GLU A 134 -2.79 2.49 -7.79
C GLU A 134 -1.46 1.75 -7.98
N SER A 135 -1.13 0.91 -7.02
CA SER A 135 0.03 0.01 -7.06
C SER A 135 -0.42 -1.45 -7.14
N MET A 136 0.19 -2.23 -8.02
CA MET A 136 -0.06 -3.67 -8.12
C MET A 136 0.96 -4.46 -7.32
N ASN A 137 0.47 -5.34 -6.44
CA ASN A 137 1.27 -6.38 -5.83
C ASN A 137 1.11 -7.66 -6.63
N SER A 138 2.17 -8.06 -7.35
CA SER A 138 2.14 -9.22 -8.24
C SER A 138 1.86 -10.51 -7.48
N TRP A 139 0.86 -11.27 -7.94
CA TRP A 139 0.49 -12.55 -7.38
C TRP A 139 -0.06 -13.46 -8.47
N LEU A 140 0.41 -14.68 -8.55
CA LEU A 140 0.01 -15.60 -9.61
C LEU A 140 -1.20 -16.48 -9.23
N ASP A 141 -1.43 -16.66 -7.92
CA ASP A 141 -2.55 -17.47 -7.45
C ASP A 141 -3.85 -16.64 -7.47
N LYS A 142 -4.78 -17.08 -8.32
CA LYS A 142 -6.12 -16.47 -8.45
C LYS A 142 -6.97 -16.53 -7.17
N PHE A 143 -6.57 -17.32 -6.18
CA PHE A 143 -7.23 -17.38 -4.87
C PHE A 143 -6.71 -16.34 -3.88
N CYS A 144 -5.70 -15.54 -4.24
CA CYS A 144 -5.28 -14.41 -3.43
C CYS A 144 -6.48 -13.47 -3.18
N PRO A 145 -6.68 -13.01 -1.93
CA PRO A 145 -7.70 -12.01 -1.63
C PRO A 145 -7.54 -10.76 -2.49
N GLY A 146 -8.64 -10.23 -3.04
CA GLY A 146 -8.62 -9.06 -3.91
C GLY A 146 -7.93 -9.29 -5.26
N PHE A 147 -7.77 -10.55 -5.69
CA PHE A 147 -7.13 -10.86 -6.98
C PHE A 147 -7.83 -10.16 -8.14
N MET A 148 -7.04 -9.47 -8.93
CA MET A 148 -7.46 -8.76 -10.13
C MET A 148 -6.52 -9.03 -11.30
N SER A 149 -7.01 -8.77 -12.52
CA SER A 149 -6.22 -8.86 -13.75
C SER A 149 -6.36 -7.57 -14.54
N PHE A 150 -5.24 -6.89 -14.75
CA PHE A 150 -5.14 -5.66 -15.54
C PHE A 150 -4.14 -5.85 -16.70
N PRO A 151 -4.56 -6.35 -17.86
CA PRO A 151 -3.65 -6.70 -18.97
C PRO A 151 -2.76 -5.58 -19.48
N ARG A 152 -3.07 -4.33 -19.14
CA ARG A 152 -2.31 -3.14 -19.57
C ARG A 152 -1.18 -2.76 -18.61
N LYS A 153 -1.17 -3.32 -17.37
CA LYS A 153 -0.10 -3.04 -16.40
C LYS A 153 1.10 -3.97 -16.65
N PRO A 154 2.34 -3.55 -16.35
CA PRO A 154 3.53 -4.39 -16.49
C PRO A 154 3.43 -5.72 -15.71
N HIS A 155 2.81 -5.68 -14.54
CA HIS A 155 2.47 -6.84 -13.71
C HIS A 155 0.96 -6.98 -13.67
N PRO A 156 0.36 -7.73 -14.62
CA PRO A 156 -1.08 -7.69 -14.84
C PRO A 156 -1.92 -8.47 -13.81
N LEU A 157 -1.30 -9.38 -13.06
CA LEU A 157 -1.98 -10.28 -12.12
C LEU A 157 -1.56 -9.98 -10.68
N GLY A 158 -2.52 -9.93 -9.78
CA GLY A 158 -2.26 -9.71 -8.37
C GLY A 158 -3.39 -9.04 -7.63
N ASN A 159 -3.08 -8.42 -6.50
CA ASN A 159 -3.99 -7.51 -5.82
C ASN A 159 -3.51 -6.07 -5.96
N GLU A 160 -4.46 -5.15 -5.87
CA GLU A 160 -4.22 -3.72 -6.02
C GLU A 160 -4.26 -3.02 -4.67
N TYR A 161 -3.37 -2.06 -4.51
CA TYR A 161 -3.39 -1.09 -3.42
C TYR A 161 -3.58 0.30 -4.00
N HIS A 162 -4.32 1.14 -3.30
CA HIS A 162 -4.19 2.57 -3.47
C HIS A 162 -3.07 3.04 -2.56
N SER A 163 -2.19 3.87 -3.08
CA SER A 163 -1.04 4.38 -2.35
C SER A 163 -0.91 5.88 -2.52
N ILE A 164 -0.42 6.54 -1.48
CA ILE A 164 -0.03 7.95 -1.56
C ILE A 164 1.44 8.06 -1.20
N ALA A 165 2.18 8.76 -2.05
CA ALA A 165 3.61 8.95 -1.93
C ALA A 165 3.97 10.43 -1.97
N ASP A 166 5.02 10.79 -1.25
CA ASP A 166 5.69 12.08 -1.36
C ASP A 166 6.54 12.12 -2.64
N GLY A 167 6.51 13.20 -3.36
CA GLY A 167 7.19 13.32 -4.65
C GLY A 167 8.06 14.58 -4.83
N ASP A 168 8.24 15.37 -3.79
CA ASP A 168 8.88 16.68 -3.91
C ASP A 168 10.37 16.62 -4.27
N ASP A 169 11.14 15.76 -3.65
CA ASP A 169 12.61 15.73 -3.81
C ASP A 169 13.13 14.68 -4.78
N GLY A 170 12.25 14.06 -5.57
CA GLY A 170 12.57 12.98 -6.49
C GLY A 170 12.90 11.65 -5.80
N LYS A 171 12.67 11.55 -4.49
CA LYS A 171 12.81 10.33 -3.69
C LYS A 171 11.45 9.94 -3.11
N PRO A 172 10.61 9.28 -3.91
CA PRO A 172 9.25 8.98 -3.49
C PRO A 172 9.26 8.09 -2.25
N VAL A 173 8.57 8.55 -1.21
CA VAL A 173 8.29 7.78 0.01
C VAL A 173 6.81 7.49 0.04
N MET A 174 6.44 6.22 -0.09
CA MET A 174 5.06 5.78 0.09
C MET A 174 4.75 5.78 1.58
N TRP A 175 3.83 6.64 2.00
CA TRP A 175 3.53 6.84 3.41
C TRP A 175 2.10 6.44 3.82
N ARG A 176 1.23 6.08 2.88
CA ARG A 176 -0.10 5.54 3.16
C ARG A 176 -0.52 4.55 2.09
N ILE A 177 -1.15 3.47 2.50
CA ILE A 177 -1.67 2.42 1.61
C ILE A 177 -3.08 2.01 2.02
N LYS A 178 -3.85 1.55 1.05
CA LYS A 178 -5.18 0.95 1.27
C LYS A 178 -5.39 -0.19 0.30
N LEU A 179 -5.82 -1.32 0.82
CA LEU A 179 -6.20 -2.49 0.00
C LEU A 179 -7.41 -2.17 -0.88
N GLN A 180 -7.34 -2.56 -2.14
CA GLN A 180 -8.50 -2.63 -3.01
C GLN A 180 -9.17 -4.00 -2.83
N GLU A 181 -10.22 -4.03 -2.04
CA GLU A 181 -10.87 -5.28 -1.65
C GLU A 181 -11.78 -5.86 -2.75
N GLY A 182 -12.22 -5.03 -3.69
CA GLY A 182 -13.02 -5.43 -4.83
C GLY A 182 -14.27 -6.23 -4.45
N LYS A 183 -14.41 -7.41 -5.03
CA LYS A 183 -15.50 -8.36 -4.75
C LYS A 183 -15.40 -9.04 -3.37
N ASP A 184 -14.19 -9.05 -2.80
CA ASP A 184 -13.90 -9.68 -1.51
C ASP A 184 -14.12 -8.73 -0.32
N ARG A 185 -14.65 -7.52 -0.58
CA ARG A 185 -14.99 -6.55 0.48
C ARG A 185 -15.98 -7.16 1.46
N PRO A 186 -15.63 -7.27 2.74
CA PRO A 186 -16.45 -8.01 3.71
C PRO A 186 -17.76 -7.28 4.03
N LYS A 187 -18.77 -8.08 4.33
CA LYS A 187 -20.08 -7.61 4.75
C LYS A 187 -20.42 -8.19 6.11
N ASP A 188 -21.05 -7.37 6.95
CA ASP A 188 -21.59 -7.79 8.23
C ASP A 188 -22.85 -8.67 8.07
N ALA A 189 -23.39 -9.14 9.18
CA ALA A 189 -24.61 -9.95 9.21
C ALA A 189 -25.84 -9.25 8.60
N THR A 190 -25.83 -7.90 8.47
CA THR A 190 -26.89 -7.12 7.84
C THR A 190 -26.71 -6.91 6.34
N GLY A 191 -25.60 -7.44 5.77
CA GLY A 191 -25.23 -7.27 4.38
C GLY A 191 -24.60 -5.92 4.03
N LYS A 192 -24.31 -5.09 5.03
CA LYS A 192 -23.59 -3.81 4.86
C LYS A 192 -22.09 -4.04 4.89
N TRP A 193 -21.34 -3.05 4.40
CA TRP A 193 -19.89 -3.08 4.50
C TRP A 193 -19.45 -3.13 5.97
N ALA A 194 -18.64 -4.12 6.33
CA ALA A 194 -18.19 -4.34 7.70
C ALA A 194 -17.24 -3.24 8.20
N PHE A 195 -16.50 -2.63 7.26
CA PHE A 195 -15.56 -1.54 7.55
C PHE A 195 -15.91 -0.31 6.70
N PRO A 196 -17.00 0.43 7.02
CA PRO A 196 -17.37 1.64 6.29
C PRO A 196 -16.34 2.74 6.52
N SER A 197 -16.06 3.52 5.49
CA SER A 197 -15.24 4.72 5.64
C SER A 197 -16.02 5.81 6.38
N LYS A 198 -15.36 6.56 7.25
CA LYS A 198 -15.97 7.73 7.90
C LYS A 198 -16.34 8.85 6.92
N PHE A 199 -15.78 8.80 5.69
CA PHE A 199 -16.12 9.72 4.61
C PHE A 199 -17.24 9.18 3.70
N GLU A 200 -17.83 8.00 4.00
CA GLU A 200 -19.05 7.56 3.34
C GLU A 200 -20.22 8.40 3.80
N GLY A 201 -20.97 8.97 2.84
CA GLY A 201 -22.12 9.77 3.21
C GLY A 201 -22.59 10.69 2.10
N THR A 202 -23.30 11.71 2.51
CA THR A 202 -23.89 12.74 1.64
C THR A 202 -23.16 14.06 1.87
N ASN A 203 -22.76 14.72 0.81
CA ASN A 203 -22.22 16.07 0.88
C ASN A 203 -23.28 17.01 1.45
N ALA A 204 -22.98 17.68 2.55
CA ALA A 204 -23.93 18.54 3.26
C ALA A 204 -24.41 19.73 2.39
N ALA A 205 -23.54 20.24 1.51
CA ALA A 205 -23.86 21.40 0.66
C ALA A 205 -24.71 21.02 -0.55
N SER A 206 -24.46 19.86 -1.18
CA SER A 206 -25.13 19.45 -2.42
C SER A 206 -26.23 18.39 -2.23
N GLY A 207 -26.33 17.78 -1.07
CA GLY A 207 -27.22 16.64 -0.81
C GLY A 207 -26.87 15.38 -1.61
N ARG A 208 -25.73 15.37 -2.34
CA ARG A 208 -25.32 14.24 -3.18
C ARG A 208 -24.47 13.25 -2.40
N LYS A 209 -24.73 11.97 -2.60
CA LYS A 209 -23.89 10.89 -2.07
C LYS A 209 -22.51 10.93 -2.74
N PHE A 210 -21.45 10.85 -1.94
CA PHE A 210 -20.10 10.73 -2.47
C PHE A 210 -19.93 9.46 -3.29
N SER A 211 -19.23 9.58 -4.42
CA SER A 211 -18.78 8.41 -5.16
C SER A 211 -17.72 7.65 -4.34
N LYS A 212 -17.56 6.36 -4.61
CA LYS A 212 -16.50 5.55 -3.98
C LYS A 212 -15.11 6.17 -4.14
N THR A 213 -14.83 6.74 -5.32
CA THR A 213 -13.56 7.42 -5.61
C THR A 213 -13.39 8.68 -4.74
N ALA A 214 -14.43 9.51 -4.58
CA ALA A 214 -14.35 10.69 -3.72
C ALA A 214 -14.11 10.32 -2.26
N THR A 215 -14.81 9.29 -1.76
CA THR A 215 -14.59 8.73 -0.41
C THR A 215 -13.13 8.26 -0.24
N LEU A 216 -12.62 7.51 -1.22
CA LEU A 216 -11.24 7.02 -1.20
C LEU A 216 -10.22 8.17 -1.18
N MET A 217 -10.42 9.20 -2.02
CA MET A 217 -9.55 10.38 -2.04
C MET A 217 -9.47 11.04 -0.67
N CYS A 218 -10.61 11.27 -0.02
CA CYS A 218 -10.66 11.87 1.32
C CYS A 218 -10.00 10.98 2.38
N GLU A 219 -10.22 9.68 2.32
CA GLU A 219 -9.64 8.72 3.24
C GLU A 219 -8.12 8.62 3.11
N MET A 220 -7.62 8.57 1.87
CA MET A 220 -6.18 8.49 1.62
C MET A 220 -5.43 9.76 2.02
N THR A 221 -6.05 10.91 1.89
CA THR A 221 -5.44 12.21 2.23
C THR A 221 -5.65 12.66 3.66
N GLU A 222 -6.38 11.90 4.47
CA GLU A 222 -6.78 12.28 5.82
C GLU A 222 -5.64 12.85 6.70
N PRO A 223 -4.44 12.26 6.75
CA PRO A 223 -3.35 12.79 7.60
C PRO A 223 -2.86 14.18 7.22
N ILE A 224 -3.18 14.62 6.01
CA ILE A 224 -2.75 15.94 5.52
C ILE A 224 -3.91 16.94 5.38
N HIS A 225 -5.08 16.65 5.93
CA HIS A 225 -6.19 17.60 5.95
C HIS A 225 -5.80 18.88 6.72
N GLY A 226 -6.25 20.02 6.21
CA GLY A 226 -5.95 21.34 6.81
C GLY A 226 -4.53 21.85 6.58
N THR A 227 -3.69 21.16 5.80
CA THR A 227 -2.27 21.51 5.64
C THR A 227 -1.97 22.35 4.40
N GLY A 228 -2.91 22.51 3.48
CA GLY A 228 -2.70 23.22 2.21
C GLY A 228 -1.80 22.48 1.22
N LYS A 229 -1.50 21.19 1.46
CA LYS A 229 -0.67 20.38 0.56
C LYS A 229 -1.41 20.01 -0.72
N ILE A 230 -0.64 19.68 -1.77
CA ILE A 230 -1.15 19.30 -3.08
C ILE A 230 -1.09 17.78 -3.23
N VAL A 231 -2.16 17.20 -3.82
CA VAL A 231 -2.20 15.79 -4.21
C VAL A 231 -2.46 15.70 -5.71
N SER A 232 -1.48 15.17 -6.44
CA SER A 232 -1.56 14.88 -7.88
C SER A 232 -2.12 13.47 -8.07
N MET A 233 -3.04 13.33 -9.04
CA MET A 233 -3.76 12.09 -9.28
C MET A 233 -3.90 11.84 -10.78
N ASP A 234 -4.03 10.57 -11.15
CA ASP A 234 -4.33 10.20 -12.53
C ASP A 234 -5.80 10.48 -12.93
N SER A 235 -6.14 10.16 -14.15
CA SER A 235 -7.49 10.33 -14.68
C SER A 235 -8.55 9.43 -14.05
N GLY A 236 -8.16 8.37 -13.35
CA GLY A 236 -9.05 7.47 -12.61
C GLY A 236 -9.68 8.17 -11.41
N PHE A 237 -8.92 9.09 -10.79
CA PHE A 237 -9.35 9.89 -9.65
C PHE A 237 -9.97 11.24 -10.04
N CYS A 238 -10.09 11.56 -11.33
CA CYS A 238 -10.66 12.82 -11.79
C CYS A 238 -12.18 12.87 -11.58
N VAL A 239 -12.58 13.06 -10.33
CA VAL A 239 -13.97 13.23 -9.89
C VAL A 239 -14.11 14.64 -9.32
N THR A 240 -14.74 15.55 -10.07
CA THR A 240 -14.87 16.97 -9.69
C THR A 240 -15.39 17.15 -8.26
N ALA A 241 -16.44 16.42 -7.87
CA ALA A 241 -16.97 16.48 -6.50
C ALA A 241 -15.94 16.07 -5.44
N GLY A 242 -15.09 15.09 -5.74
CA GLY A 242 -14.00 14.67 -4.85
C GLY A 242 -12.93 15.75 -4.70
N ILE A 243 -12.51 16.37 -5.80
CA ILE A 243 -11.52 17.46 -5.79
C ILE A 243 -12.03 18.67 -5.00
N LEU A 244 -13.30 19.04 -5.19
CA LEU A 244 -13.93 20.13 -4.42
C LEU A 244 -13.98 19.81 -2.93
N HIS A 245 -14.29 18.56 -2.58
CA HIS A 245 -14.32 18.15 -1.18
C HIS A 245 -12.93 18.13 -0.54
N LEU A 246 -11.90 17.71 -1.27
CA LEU A 246 -10.51 17.85 -0.81
C LEU A 246 -10.14 19.31 -0.52
N HIS A 247 -10.58 20.23 -1.38
CA HIS A 247 -10.38 21.65 -1.16
C HIS A 247 -11.06 22.14 0.13
N GLU A 248 -12.30 21.70 0.39
CA GLU A 248 -13.02 21.99 1.65
C GLU A 248 -12.27 21.40 2.87
N LEU A 249 -11.57 20.30 2.69
CA LEU A 249 -10.73 19.67 3.72
C LEU A 249 -9.32 20.28 3.82
N GLY A 250 -9.04 21.37 3.09
CA GLY A 250 -7.77 22.06 3.11
C GLY A 250 -6.62 21.29 2.42
N VAL A 251 -6.95 20.50 1.40
CA VAL A 251 -6.01 19.79 0.51
C VAL A 251 -6.33 20.16 -0.94
N TYR A 252 -5.32 20.51 -1.72
CA TYR A 252 -5.50 20.86 -3.12
C TYR A 252 -5.31 19.65 -4.03
N GLY A 253 -6.40 19.14 -4.57
CA GLY A 253 -6.38 18.04 -5.54
C GLY A 253 -6.17 18.54 -6.96
N GLN A 254 -5.26 17.89 -7.70
CA GLN A 254 -5.17 18.04 -9.16
C GLN A 254 -5.23 16.66 -9.82
N ALA A 255 -5.92 16.56 -10.95
CA ALA A 255 -6.07 15.32 -11.68
C ALA A 255 -6.14 15.53 -13.17
N LEU A 256 -5.64 14.54 -13.94
CA LEU A 256 -5.70 14.57 -15.40
C LEU A 256 -7.14 14.35 -15.87
N ILE A 257 -7.70 15.30 -16.62
CA ILE A 257 -9.01 15.15 -17.28
C ILE A 257 -8.83 14.41 -18.61
N LYS A 258 -9.09 13.11 -18.62
CA LYS A 258 -8.97 12.27 -19.83
C LYS A 258 -10.27 12.13 -20.63
N LYS A 259 -11.42 12.31 -19.97
CA LYS A 259 -12.73 12.12 -20.60
C LYS A 259 -13.51 13.42 -20.60
N ARG A 260 -13.95 13.87 -21.79
CA ARG A 260 -14.72 15.10 -21.98
C ARG A 260 -15.93 15.23 -21.04
N LYS A 261 -16.58 14.14 -20.66
CA LYS A 261 -17.72 14.17 -19.74
C LYS A 261 -17.40 14.70 -18.33
N TYR A 262 -16.13 14.77 -17.95
CA TYR A 262 -15.66 15.30 -16.67
C TYR A 262 -15.23 16.78 -16.75
N TRP A 263 -15.23 17.36 -17.95
CA TRP A 263 -14.95 18.78 -18.13
C TRP A 263 -16.11 19.60 -17.59
N PRO A 264 -15.85 20.71 -16.89
CA PRO A 264 -16.88 21.68 -16.56
C PRO A 264 -17.61 22.12 -17.84
N LYS A 265 -18.94 22.22 -17.78
CA LYS A 265 -19.75 22.53 -18.97
C LYS A 265 -19.39 23.87 -19.64
N ASP A 266 -18.87 24.80 -18.85
CA ASP A 266 -18.52 26.16 -19.27
C ASP A 266 -17.06 26.29 -19.75
N VAL A 267 -16.27 25.22 -19.69
CA VAL A 267 -14.91 25.20 -20.23
C VAL A 267 -14.94 24.62 -21.64
N PRO A 268 -14.63 25.42 -22.69
CA PRO A 268 -14.66 24.93 -24.04
C PRO A 268 -13.47 24.01 -24.34
N GLY A 269 -13.61 22.72 -23.96
CA GLY A 269 -12.57 21.71 -24.12
C GLY A 269 -12.03 21.57 -25.54
N ASP A 270 -12.86 21.80 -26.56
CA ASP A 270 -12.46 21.79 -27.97
C ASP A 270 -11.57 23.00 -28.37
N GLN A 271 -11.51 24.03 -27.52
CA GLN A 271 -10.65 25.18 -27.78
C GLN A 271 -9.32 25.05 -27.05
N ILE A 272 -9.28 24.33 -25.94
CA ILE A 272 -8.02 24.10 -25.15
C ILE A 272 -7.05 23.29 -25.99
N ASP A 273 -7.49 22.24 -26.70
CA ASP A 273 -6.64 21.46 -27.59
C ASP A 273 -6.00 22.29 -28.70
N ARG A 274 -6.57 23.45 -29.05
CA ARG A 274 -6.01 24.39 -30.03
C ARG A 274 -4.95 25.32 -29.46
N TYR A 275 -4.95 25.53 -28.14
CA TYR A 275 -3.95 26.36 -27.47
C TYR A 275 -2.72 25.53 -27.00
N PHE A 276 -2.87 24.20 -26.87
CA PHE A 276 -1.79 23.30 -26.51
C PHE A 276 -1.50 22.36 -27.67
N ASP A 277 -0.81 22.86 -28.70
CA ASP A 277 -0.41 22.06 -29.86
C ASP A 277 0.80 21.17 -29.62
N GLY A 278 1.24 21.03 -28.38
CA GLY A 278 2.33 20.17 -27.97
C GLY A 278 3.73 20.68 -28.32
N LYS A 279 3.86 21.90 -28.80
CA LYS A 279 5.14 22.51 -29.18
C LYS A 279 5.61 23.66 -28.29
N GLU A 280 4.75 24.14 -27.41
CA GLU A 280 5.06 25.23 -26.49
C GLU A 280 4.72 24.84 -25.04
N LEU A 281 5.58 24.04 -24.45
CA LEU A 281 5.80 23.95 -23.01
C LEU A 281 7.30 23.91 -22.76
#